data_2a30ee6fe88c59d7b1a94c7d52cfd754
#
_entry.id   2a30ee6fe88c59d7b1a94c7d52cfd754
#
_cell.length_a   1.000
_cell.length_b   1.000
_cell.length_c   1.000
_cell.angle_alpha   90.00
_cell.angle_beta   90.00
_cell.angle_gamma   90.00
#
_symmetry.space_group_name_H-M   'P 1'
#
loop_
_entity.id
_entity.type
_entity.pdbx_description
1 polymer ?
#
loop_
_entity_poly.entity_id
_entity_poly.type
_entity_poly.pdbx_seq_one_letter_code
_entity_poly.pdbx_strand_id
1 'polypeptide(L)'
;VLSVTSLHKRYGATNALRGVSLEVGDGELVGLLGPNGAGKSTLTKIACGLVHPTAGTVSVCGAPAGSDAARRSLGYLAELFRFPGWCTADEVLVLHQQLAGSDRGATERRELLELVGLGGEAGRRVDTMSKGMQQRLGIAQALIGSPKLLLLDEPTSALDPAGRRTVRELLEEVRRRGASVLLNTHLLSEVEHVCDRVLILDHGVVVASGAPAELTRARGIEVELATGRRIFDDATREDAPRIVAELVAAGEQVFEVRVLRSTLEERYLEVVA
;
A
#
# COMPACT_ATOMS: atom_id res chain seq x y z
N VAL A 1 5.90 10.19 10.06
CA VAL A 1 4.78 9.56 10.80
C VAL A 1 5.17 8.20 11.34
N LEU A 2 5.77 7.31 10.55
CA LEU A 2 6.36 6.05 11.00
C LEU A 2 7.87 6.13 10.86
N SER A 3 8.61 5.77 11.91
CA SER A 3 10.05 5.61 11.85
C SER A 3 10.43 4.25 12.43
N VAL A 4 11.19 3.50 11.67
CA VAL A 4 11.71 2.18 12.02
C VAL A 4 13.22 2.21 11.88
N THR A 5 13.95 1.91 12.94
CA THR A 5 15.42 1.98 12.97
C THR A 5 16.03 0.65 13.40
N SER A 6 16.82 0.05 12.50
CA SER A 6 17.58 -1.18 12.73
C SER A 6 16.76 -2.29 13.39
N LEU A 7 15.53 -2.51 12.88
CA LEU A 7 14.56 -3.39 13.49
C LEU A 7 14.93 -4.86 13.29
N HIS A 8 15.04 -5.59 14.38
CA HIS A 8 15.29 -7.03 14.40
C HIS A 8 14.14 -7.75 15.10
N LYS A 9 13.74 -8.88 14.53
CA LYS A 9 12.79 -9.79 15.19
C LYS A 9 13.16 -11.24 14.94
N ARG A 10 13.28 -11.99 16.03
CA ARG A 10 13.56 -13.43 16.02
C ARG A 10 12.41 -14.19 16.72
N TYR A 11 11.97 -15.26 16.10
CA TYR A 11 11.05 -16.25 16.65
C TYR A 11 11.76 -17.60 16.74
N GLY A 12 12.19 -17.99 17.94
CA GLY A 12 13.00 -19.19 18.11
C GLY A 12 14.28 -19.12 17.26
N ALA A 13 14.45 -20.02 16.30
CA ALA A 13 15.58 -20.05 15.39
C ALA A 13 15.40 -19.14 14.15
N THR A 14 14.20 -18.66 13.87
CA THR A 14 13.90 -17.90 12.66
C THR A 14 14.09 -16.41 12.88
N ASN A 15 14.93 -15.76 12.08
CA ASN A 15 15.08 -14.31 12.03
C ASN A 15 14.08 -13.74 11.02
N ALA A 16 12.96 -13.21 11.52
CA ALA A 16 11.92 -12.63 10.70
C ALA A 16 12.26 -11.23 10.18
N LEU A 17 13.02 -10.44 10.96
CA LEU A 17 13.56 -9.14 10.56
C LEU A 17 15.03 -9.04 10.96
N ARG A 18 15.86 -8.48 10.07
CA ARG A 18 17.31 -8.47 10.15
C ARG A 18 17.91 -7.08 9.95
N GLY A 19 17.50 -6.10 10.78
CA GLY A 19 18.00 -4.73 10.72
C GLY A 19 17.22 -3.83 9.76
N VAL A 20 15.92 -4.03 9.63
CA VAL A 20 15.05 -3.22 8.77
C VAL A 20 15.04 -1.78 9.28
N SER A 21 15.29 -0.83 8.37
CA SER A 21 15.09 0.60 8.61
C SER A 21 14.22 1.17 7.49
N LEU A 22 13.19 1.92 7.86
CA LEU A 22 12.32 2.62 6.92
C LEU A 22 11.61 3.78 7.62
N GLU A 23 11.10 4.70 6.82
CA GLU A 23 10.28 5.81 7.28
C GLU A 23 9.04 5.92 6.40
N VAL A 24 7.96 6.45 6.95
CA VAL A 24 6.79 6.92 6.20
C VAL A 24 6.60 8.38 6.56
N GLY A 25 6.65 9.25 5.57
CA GLY A 25 6.49 10.70 5.71
C GLY A 25 5.02 11.10 5.95
N ASP A 26 4.81 12.39 6.24
CA ASP A 26 3.47 12.94 6.39
C ASP A 26 2.74 12.96 5.04
N GLY A 27 1.52 12.39 5.00
CA GLY A 27 0.70 12.29 3.80
C GLY A 27 1.28 11.35 2.72
N GLU A 28 2.33 10.58 3.03
CA GLU A 28 2.96 9.64 2.10
C GLU A 28 2.20 8.31 2.07
N LEU A 29 2.01 7.76 0.89
CA LEU A 29 1.51 6.41 0.68
C LEU A 29 2.66 5.50 0.26
N VAL A 30 3.09 4.62 1.16
CA VAL A 30 4.21 3.71 0.97
C VAL A 30 3.72 2.29 0.78
N GLY A 31 4.13 1.65 -0.31
CA GLY A 31 3.90 0.23 -0.56
C GLY A 31 4.99 -0.65 0.07
N LEU A 32 4.61 -1.65 0.83
CA LEU A 32 5.52 -2.66 1.37
C LEU A 32 5.28 -3.99 0.64
N LEU A 33 6.19 -4.34 -0.25
CA LEU A 33 6.17 -5.54 -1.07
C LEU A 33 7.12 -6.60 -0.53
N GLY A 34 6.92 -7.84 -0.94
CA GLY A 34 7.82 -8.95 -0.64
C GLY A 34 7.09 -10.29 -0.65
N PRO A 35 7.79 -11.41 -0.77
CA PRO A 35 7.19 -12.73 -0.75
C PRO A 35 6.58 -13.08 0.61
N ASN A 36 5.83 -14.19 0.64
CA ASN A 36 5.32 -14.72 1.88
C ASN A 36 6.50 -15.13 2.79
N GLY A 37 6.45 -14.72 4.05
CA GLY A 37 7.54 -14.94 4.98
C GLY A 37 8.66 -13.89 4.96
N ALA A 38 8.63 -12.88 4.09
CA ALA A 38 9.62 -11.82 4.03
C ALA A 38 9.72 -10.96 5.30
N GLY A 39 8.70 -10.99 6.17
CA GLY A 39 8.68 -10.22 7.42
C GLY A 39 7.67 -9.06 7.44
N LYS A 40 6.91 -8.83 6.36
CA LYS A 40 5.94 -7.72 6.23
C LYS A 40 4.97 -7.65 7.40
N SER A 41 4.18 -8.70 7.63
CA SER A 41 3.20 -8.74 8.72
C SER A 41 3.86 -8.69 10.11
N THR A 42 5.12 -9.14 10.24
CA THR A 42 5.89 -8.99 11.50
C THR A 42 6.21 -7.52 11.77
N LEU A 43 6.66 -6.79 10.75
CA LEU A 43 6.91 -5.35 10.84
C LEU A 43 5.64 -4.59 11.20
N THR A 44 4.53 -4.85 10.49
CA THR A 44 3.23 -4.25 10.76
C THR A 44 2.75 -4.51 12.19
N LYS A 45 2.85 -5.76 12.67
CA LYS A 45 2.48 -6.12 14.04
C LYS A 45 3.34 -5.43 15.10
N ILE A 46 4.63 -5.20 14.83
CA ILE A 46 5.51 -4.44 15.73
C ILE A 46 5.11 -2.96 15.72
N ALA A 47 4.82 -2.36 14.56
CA ALA A 47 4.36 -0.98 14.47
C ALA A 47 3.03 -0.76 15.20
N CYS A 48 2.12 -1.76 15.18
CA CYS A 48 0.88 -1.77 15.98
C CYS A 48 1.11 -1.98 17.49
N GLY A 49 2.32 -2.36 17.92
CA GLY A 49 2.60 -2.74 19.31
C GLY A 49 2.02 -4.09 19.72
N LEU A 50 1.64 -4.94 18.77
CA LEU A 50 1.13 -6.30 19.00
C LEU A 50 2.25 -7.31 19.25
N VAL A 51 3.45 -6.99 18.80
CA VAL A 51 4.66 -7.82 18.95
C VAL A 51 5.82 -6.91 19.34
N HIS A 52 6.62 -7.33 20.34
CA HIS A 52 7.84 -6.62 20.70
C HIS A 52 9.00 -6.97 19.76
N PRO A 53 9.82 -5.99 19.35
CA PRO A 53 11.04 -6.25 18.60
C PRO A 53 12.06 -7.01 19.47
N THR A 54 13.02 -7.70 18.83
CA THR A 54 14.18 -8.28 19.52
C THR A 54 15.27 -7.22 19.73
N ALA A 55 15.44 -6.31 18.76
CA ALA A 55 16.29 -5.14 18.84
C ALA A 55 15.80 -4.06 17.85
N GLY A 56 16.32 -2.86 17.98
CA GLY A 56 15.89 -1.71 17.19
C GLY A 56 14.67 -1.00 17.79
N THR A 57 14.21 0.05 17.12
CA THR A 57 13.12 0.90 17.61
C THR A 57 12.09 1.16 16.53
N VAL A 58 10.83 1.33 16.95
CA VAL A 58 9.73 1.78 16.09
C VAL A 58 8.98 2.88 16.81
N SER A 59 8.73 3.98 16.12
CA SER A 59 7.88 5.06 16.60
C SER A 59 6.79 5.42 15.59
N VAL A 60 5.63 5.78 16.12
CA VAL A 60 4.47 6.26 15.36
C VAL A 60 4.16 7.68 15.85
N CYS A 61 4.20 8.65 14.95
CA CYS A 61 4.00 10.07 15.28
C CYS A 61 4.89 10.55 16.43
N GLY A 62 6.15 10.07 16.47
CA GLY A 62 7.13 10.40 17.52
C GLY A 62 6.96 9.63 18.84
N ALA A 63 5.89 8.86 19.01
CA ALA A 63 5.65 8.03 20.19
C ALA A 63 6.12 6.59 19.97
N PRO A 64 6.68 5.90 20.98
CA PRO A 64 7.08 4.49 20.86
C PRO A 64 5.88 3.61 20.44
N ALA A 65 6.12 2.68 19.50
CA ALA A 65 5.10 1.73 19.06
C ALA A 65 4.48 0.98 20.25
N GLY A 66 3.16 0.83 20.24
CA GLY A 66 2.42 0.19 21.31
C GLY A 66 2.07 1.08 22.50
N SER A 67 2.60 2.32 22.58
CA SER A 67 2.15 3.30 23.57
C SER A 67 0.74 3.81 23.25
N ASP A 68 0.03 4.36 24.26
CA ASP A 68 -1.32 4.90 24.04
C ASP A 68 -1.34 6.07 23.04
N ALA A 69 -0.29 6.89 23.03
CA ALA A 69 -0.16 7.97 22.07
C ALA A 69 0.01 7.45 20.63
N ALA A 70 0.84 6.41 20.44
CA ALA A 70 1.01 5.75 19.15
C ALA A 70 -0.30 5.10 18.67
N ARG A 71 -1.00 4.36 19.54
CA ARG A 71 -2.28 3.70 19.22
C ARG A 71 -3.36 4.67 18.80
N ARG A 72 -3.47 5.84 19.45
CA ARG A 72 -4.45 6.87 19.06
C ARG A 72 -4.16 7.50 17.69
N SER A 73 -2.91 7.43 17.25
CA SER A 73 -2.50 7.99 15.95
C SER A 73 -2.50 6.94 14.83
N LEU A 74 -2.85 5.68 15.13
CA LEU A 74 -2.72 4.54 14.24
C LEU A 74 -4.08 3.89 13.96
N GLY A 75 -4.41 3.72 12.68
CA GLY A 75 -5.46 2.82 12.24
C GLY A 75 -4.85 1.54 11.63
N TYR A 76 -5.46 0.41 11.89
CA TYR A 76 -4.95 -0.88 11.41
C TYR A 76 -6.06 -1.75 10.82
N LEU A 77 -5.82 -2.24 9.61
CA LEU A 77 -6.61 -3.30 8.98
C LEU A 77 -5.72 -4.54 8.81
N ALA A 78 -6.02 -5.60 9.53
CA ALA A 78 -5.33 -6.88 9.39
C ALA A 78 -5.79 -7.63 8.14
N GLU A 79 -4.90 -8.44 7.54
CA GLU A 79 -5.25 -9.32 6.40
C GLU A 79 -6.44 -10.22 6.71
N LEU A 80 -6.40 -10.87 7.88
CA LEU A 80 -7.44 -11.77 8.36
C LEU A 80 -8.20 -11.13 9.53
N PHE A 81 -9.10 -10.23 9.21
CA PHE A 81 -10.02 -9.68 10.20
C PHE A 81 -11.39 -10.36 10.11
N ARG A 82 -12.11 -10.39 11.21
CA ARG A 82 -13.50 -10.86 11.28
C ARG A 82 -14.28 -10.01 12.23
N PHE A 83 -15.42 -9.53 11.78
CA PHE A 83 -16.42 -8.92 12.66
C PHE A 83 -17.46 -9.95 13.08
N PRO A 84 -18.09 -9.77 14.25
CA PRO A 84 -19.20 -10.62 14.65
C PRO A 84 -20.34 -10.52 13.63
N GLY A 85 -20.74 -11.66 13.05
CA GLY A 85 -21.73 -11.68 11.95
C GLY A 85 -23.10 -11.11 12.33
N TRP A 86 -23.46 -11.20 13.60
CA TRP A 86 -24.73 -10.68 14.13
C TRP A 86 -24.75 -9.15 14.31
N CYS A 87 -23.59 -8.48 14.34
CA CYS A 87 -23.52 -7.03 14.42
C CYS A 87 -23.89 -6.39 13.08
N THR A 88 -24.48 -5.22 13.15
CA THR A 88 -24.64 -4.32 11.99
C THR A 88 -23.35 -3.56 11.71
N ALA A 89 -23.24 -2.92 10.53
CA ALA A 89 -22.10 -2.08 10.21
C ALA A 89 -21.90 -0.95 11.23
N ASP A 90 -22.98 -0.29 11.63
CA ASP A 90 -22.90 0.78 12.64
C ASP A 90 -22.44 0.28 14.00
N GLU A 91 -22.98 -0.88 14.47
CA GLU A 91 -22.56 -1.48 15.74
C GLU A 91 -21.08 -1.87 15.77
N VAL A 92 -20.53 -2.36 14.64
CA VAL A 92 -19.09 -2.61 14.52
C VAL A 92 -18.32 -1.31 14.72
N LEU A 93 -18.75 -0.22 14.07
CA LEU A 93 -18.07 1.07 14.21
C LEU A 93 -18.26 1.68 15.61
N VAL A 94 -19.42 1.50 16.28
CA VAL A 94 -19.64 1.88 17.69
C VAL A 94 -18.60 1.23 18.58
N LEU A 95 -18.42 -0.10 18.46
CA LEU A 95 -17.43 -0.83 19.25
C LEU A 95 -16.00 -0.25 19.05
N HIS A 96 -15.63 0.00 17.80
CA HIS A 96 -14.30 0.53 17.51
C HIS A 96 -14.12 1.98 17.94
N GLN A 97 -15.17 2.82 17.92
CA GLN A 97 -15.14 4.15 18.50
C GLN A 97 -14.86 4.11 20.01
N GLN A 98 -15.54 3.21 20.73
CA GLN A 98 -15.30 3.04 22.16
C GLN A 98 -13.87 2.60 22.47
N LEU A 99 -13.33 1.64 21.66
CA LEU A 99 -11.94 1.17 21.80
C LEU A 99 -10.91 2.26 21.48
N ALA A 100 -11.18 3.09 20.47
CA ALA A 100 -10.30 4.19 20.06
C ALA A 100 -10.43 5.43 20.98
N GLY A 101 -11.46 5.49 21.82
CA GLY A 101 -11.77 6.66 22.62
C GLY A 101 -12.23 7.86 21.77
N SER A 102 -12.85 7.61 20.60
CA SER A 102 -13.42 8.67 19.77
C SER A 102 -14.77 9.11 20.32
N ASP A 103 -14.92 10.42 20.53
CA ASP A 103 -16.14 11.08 21.03
C ASP A 103 -17.03 11.66 19.90
N ARG A 104 -16.63 11.48 18.64
CA ARG A 104 -17.33 12.06 17.46
C ARG A 104 -18.70 11.41 17.16
N GLY A 105 -19.01 10.31 17.81
CA GLY A 105 -20.33 9.69 17.83
C GLY A 105 -20.86 9.25 16.46
N ALA A 106 -22.19 9.34 16.29
CA ALA A 106 -22.89 8.91 15.07
C ALA A 106 -22.48 9.68 13.80
N THR A 107 -22.03 10.90 13.94
CA THR A 107 -21.59 11.73 12.80
C THR A 107 -20.37 11.13 12.14
N GLU A 108 -19.33 10.76 12.89
CA GLU A 108 -18.15 10.11 12.35
C GLU A 108 -18.51 8.78 11.66
N ARG A 109 -19.32 7.95 12.29
CA ARG A 109 -19.68 6.65 11.72
C ARG A 109 -20.42 6.79 10.37
N ARG A 110 -21.35 7.74 10.30
CA ARG A 110 -22.07 8.04 9.04
C ARG A 110 -21.10 8.52 7.96
N GLU A 111 -20.21 9.48 8.28
CA GLU A 111 -19.22 10.00 7.34
C GLU A 111 -18.27 8.90 6.84
N LEU A 112 -17.84 7.99 7.73
CA LEU A 112 -16.98 6.87 7.38
C LEU A 112 -17.70 5.83 6.52
N LEU A 113 -18.96 5.50 6.82
CA LEU A 113 -19.76 4.60 5.98
C LEU A 113 -20.02 5.21 4.59
N GLU A 114 -20.31 6.50 4.51
CA GLU A 114 -20.43 7.20 3.22
C GLU A 114 -19.13 7.18 2.44
N LEU A 115 -18.00 7.46 3.10
CA LEU A 115 -16.67 7.46 2.51
C LEU A 115 -16.32 6.11 1.87
N VAL A 116 -16.64 5.00 2.54
CA VAL A 116 -16.36 3.65 2.02
C VAL A 116 -17.48 3.10 1.12
N GLY A 117 -18.48 3.94 0.74
CA GLY A 117 -19.60 3.55 -0.11
C GLY A 117 -20.57 2.55 0.55
N LEU A 118 -20.76 2.66 1.87
CA LEU A 118 -21.70 1.88 2.67
C LEU A 118 -22.74 2.76 3.39
N GLY A 119 -22.96 4.00 2.96
CA GLY A 119 -23.83 4.97 3.62
C GLY A 119 -25.27 4.48 3.83
N GLY A 120 -25.83 3.72 2.87
CA GLY A 120 -27.16 3.10 2.99
C GLY A 120 -27.21 1.78 3.76
N GLU A 121 -26.05 1.27 4.23
CA GLU A 121 -25.90 -0.08 4.76
C GLU A 121 -25.60 -0.12 6.28
N ALA A 122 -25.78 1.01 6.98
CA ALA A 122 -25.48 1.13 8.42
C ALA A 122 -26.17 0.06 9.28
N GLY A 123 -27.43 -0.25 8.99
CA GLY A 123 -28.23 -1.27 9.67
C GLY A 123 -28.06 -2.70 9.15
N ARG A 124 -27.22 -2.90 8.12
CA ARG A 124 -27.02 -4.22 7.52
C ARG A 124 -26.12 -5.08 8.39
N ARG A 125 -26.52 -6.34 8.63
CA ARG A 125 -25.71 -7.29 9.40
C ARG A 125 -24.50 -7.76 8.59
N VAL A 126 -23.37 -7.91 9.27
CA VAL A 126 -22.09 -8.31 8.67
C VAL A 126 -22.19 -9.67 7.97
N ASP A 127 -22.91 -10.64 8.52
CA ASP A 127 -23.08 -11.96 7.92
C ASP A 127 -23.86 -11.95 6.58
N THR A 128 -24.59 -10.87 6.27
CA THR A 128 -25.28 -10.65 5.00
C THR A 128 -24.50 -9.79 4.01
N MET A 129 -23.32 -9.31 4.40
CA MET A 129 -22.46 -8.49 3.54
C MET A 129 -21.60 -9.34 2.63
N SER A 130 -21.37 -8.87 1.40
CA SER A 130 -20.34 -9.43 0.54
C SER A 130 -18.95 -9.24 1.14
N LYS A 131 -17.96 -10.05 0.71
CA LYS A 131 -16.57 -9.88 1.14
C LYS A 131 -16.05 -8.47 0.88
N GLY A 132 -16.39 -7.88 -0.27
CA GLY A 132 -16.02 -6.51 -0.60
C GLY A 132 -16.66 -5.46 0.31
N MET A 133 -17.90 -5.66 0.75
CA MET A 133 -18.53 -4.79 1.74
C MET A 133 -17.85 -4.92 3.11
N GLN A 134 -17.55 -6.14 3.55
CA GLN A 134 -16.82 -6.36 4.79
C GLN A 134 -15.42 -5.73 4.76
N GLN A 135 -14.73 -5.83 3.62
CA GLN A 135 -13.42 -5.21 3.44
C GLN A 135 -13.50 -3.68 3.56
N ARG A 136 -14.47 -3.05 2.91
CA ARG A 136 -14.69 -1.60 3.00
C ARG A 136 -15.11 -1.17 4.42
N LEU A 137 -15.89 -1.97 5.11
CA LEU A 137 -16.21 -1.76 6.53
C LEU A 137 -14.93 -1.85 7.40
N GLY A 138 -14.02 -2.78 7.10
CA GLY A 138 -12.73 -2.89 7.74
C GLY A 138 -11.86 -1.65 7.57
N ILE A 139 -11.88 -1.05 6.38
CA ILE A 139 -11.19 0.24 6.15
C ILE A 139 -11.86 1.37 6.94
N ALA A 140 -13.21 1.43 6.97
CA ALA A 140 -13.93 2.40 7.78
C ALA A 140 -13.57 2.29 9.27
N GLN A 141 -13.48 1.06 9.79
CA GLN A 141 -13.03 0.78 11.15
C GLN A 141 -11.61 1.30 11.42
N ALA A 142 -10.69 1.10 10.47
CA ALA A 142 -9.31 1.57 10.61
C ALA A 142 -9.20 3.11 10.58
N LEU A 143 -10.19 3.82 10.05
CA LEU A 143 -10.25 5.28 9.97
C LEU A 143 -10.87 5.95 11.20
N ILE A 144 -11.45 5.19 12.13
CA ILE A 144 -12.05 5.73 13.35
C ILE A 144 -11.01 6.51 14.15
N GLY A 145 -11.42 7.65 14.69
CA GLY A 145 -10.55 8.54 15.46
C GLY A 145 -9.64 9.41 14.59
N SER A 146 -9.78 9.36 13.27
CA SER A 146 -8.97 10.14 12.32
C SER A 146 -7.46 9.93 12.52
N PRO A 147 -6.96 8.68 12.40
CA PRO A 147 -5.55 8.37 12.61
C PRO A 147 -4.65 9.10 11.62
N LYS A 148 -3.44 9.42 12.04
CA LYS A 148 -2.41 10.01 11.18
C LYS A 148 -1.67 8.98 10.33
N LEU A 149 -1.66 7.72 10.76
CA LEU A 149 -1.06 6.60 10.05
C LEU A 149 -2.07 5.47 9.90
N LEU A 150 -2.20 4.97 8.68
CA LEU A 150 -2.92 3.72 8.39
C LEU A 150 -1.93 2.62 8.04
N LEU A 151 -2.06 1.48 8.69
CA LEU A 151 -1.40 0.23 8.32
C LEU A 151 -2.45 -0.69 7.73
N LEU A 152 -2.35 -0.98 6.44
CA LEU A 152 -3.33 -1.79 5.72
C LEU A 152 -2.66 -3.06 5.20
N ASP A 153 -3.13 -4.21 5.69
CA ASP A 153 -2.59 -5.52 5.33
C ASP A 153 -3.53 -6.17 4.32
N GLU A 154 -3.11 -6.25 3.05
CA GLU A 154 -3.85 -6.83 1.92
C GLU A 154 -5.28 -6.29 1.72
N PRO A 155 -5.50 -4.96 1.68
CA PRO A 155 -6.86 -4.39 1.68
C PRO A 155 -7.66 -4.69 0.41
N THR A 156 -7.03 -5.17 -0.67
CA THR A 156 -7.65 -5.42 -1.98
C THR A 156 -7.65 -6.89 -2.41
N SER A 157 -7.07 -7.80 -1.61
CA SER A 157 -6.86 -9.21 -1.98
C SER A 157 -8.15 -9.98 -2.29
N ALA A 158 -9.25 -9.64 -1.62
CA ALA A 158 -10.54 -10.32 -1.77
C ALA A 158 -11.51 -9.60 -2.72
N LEU A 159 -11.04 -8.58 -3.47
CA LEU A 159 -11.88 -7.72 -4.28
C LEU A 159 -11.76 -8.02 -5.78
N ASP A 160 -12.86 -7.85 -6.49
CA ASP A 160 -12.90 -7.77 -7.94
C ASP A 160 -12.24 -6.46 -8.46
N PRO A 161 -11.99 -6.32 -9.76
CA PRO A 161 -11.36 -5.12 -10.31
C PRO A 161 -12.10 -3.81 -9.98
N ALA A 162 -13.43 -3.83 -9.93
CA ALA A 162 -14.22 -2.65 -9.56
C ALA A 162 -14.05 -2.29 -8.09
N GLY A 163 -14.07 -3.29 -7.20
CA GLY A 163 -13.80 -3.10 -5.77
C GLY A 163 -12.40 -2.58 -5.49
N ARG A 164 -11.39 -3.06 -6.22
CA ARG A 164 -10.01 -2.55 -6.12
C ARG A 164 -9.93 -1.08 -6.50
N ARG A 165 -10.59 -0.69 -7.60
CA ARG A 165 -10.66 0.72 -7.99
C ARG A 165 -11.28 1.59 -6.90
N THR A 166 -12.39 1.15 -6.30
CA THR A 166 -13.02 1.87 -5.19
C THR A 166 -12.07 2.04 -4.00
N VAL A 167 -11.29 1.01 -3.67
CA VAL A 167 -10.30 1.11 -2.57
C VAL A 167 -9.16 2.07 -2.95
N ARG A 168 -8.70 2.09 -4.19
CA ARG A 168 -7.69 3.08 -4.63
C ARG A 168 -8.20 4.51 -4.47
N GLU A 169 -9.39 4.80 -4.99
CA GLU A 169 -10.04 6.12 -4.85
C GLU A 169 -10.19 6.52 -3.37
N LEU A 170 -10.51 5.56 -2.51
CA LEU A 170 -10.60 5.74 -1.07
C LEU A 170 -9.23 6.07 -0.44
N LEU A 171 -8.16 5.37 -0.83
CA LEU A 171 -6.80 5.64 -0.32
C LEU A 171 -6.30 7.04 -0.73
N GLU A 172 -6.60 7.47 -1.95
CA GLU A 172 -6.32 8.84 -2.40
C GLU A 172 -7.09 9.89 -1.59
N GLU A 173 -8.37 9.63 -1.28
CA GLU A 173 -9.17 10.52 -0.42
C GLU A 173 -8.62 10.59 0.99
N VAL A 174 -8.24 9.46 1.57
CA VAL A 174 -7.64 9.37 2.90
C VAL A 174 -6.33 10.17 2.95
N ARG A 175 -5.49 10.04 1.92
CA ARG A 175 -4.26 10.83 1.77
C ARG A 175 -4.56 12.33 1.65
N ARG A 176 -5.55 12.73 0.85
CA ARG A 176 -5.97 14.14 0.74
C ARG A 176 -6.43 14.72 2.08
N ARG A 177 -6.93 13.90 2.99
CA ARG A 177 -7.29 14.28 4.37
C ARG A 177 -6.09 14.33 5.31
N GLY A 178 -4.87 14.08 4.81
CA GLY A 178 -3.62 14.21 5.55
C GLY A 178 -3.17 12.96 6.32
N ALA A 179 -3.81 11.81 6.11
CA ALA A 179 -3.32 10.55 6.67
C ALA A 179 -2.22 9.95 5.78
N SER A 180 -1.20 9.37 6.42
CA SER A 180 -0.17 8.59 5.78
C SER A 180 -0.56 7.11 5.75
N VAL A 181 -0.10 6.36 4.77
CA VAL A 181 -0.48 4.95 4.62
C VAL A 181 0.75 4.07 4.40
N LEU A 182 0.87 2.99 5.15
CA LEU A 182 1.72 1.86 4.80
C LEU A 182 0.82 0.73 4.28
N LEU A 183 0.90 0.49 2.98
CA LEU A 183 0.12 -0.50 2.27
C LEU A 183 0.95 -1.78 2.09
N ASN A 184 0.61 -2.83 2.82
CA ASN A 184 1.20 -4.14 2.63
C ASN A 184 0.35 -4.93 1.63
N THR A 185 0.91 -5.25 0.47
CA THR A 185 0.23 -6.02 -0.57
C THR A 185 1.22 -6.81 -1.43
N HIS A 186 0.73 -7.85 -2.09
CA HIS A 186 1.46 -8.58 -3.13
C HIS A 186 1.02 -8.18 -4.54
N LEU A 187 0.04 -7.28 -4.67
CA LEU A 187 -0.49 -6.81 -5.96
C LEU A 187 0.32 -5.60 -6.46
N LEU A 188 1.34 -5.89 -7.26
CA LEU A 188 2.27 -4.89 -7.79
C LEU A 188 1.58 -3.79 -8.58
N SER A 189 0.55 -4.14 -9.38
CA SER A 189 -0.24 -3.17 -10.14
C SER A 189 -0.97 -2.15 -9.26
N GLU A 190 -1.41 -2.55 -8.07
CA GLU A 190 -2.04 -1.60 -7.13
C GLU A 190 -1.02 -0.58 -6.63
N VAL A 191 0.18 -1.06 -6.29
CA VAL A 191 1.27 -0.24 -5.76
C VAL A 191 1.75 0.79 -6.80
N GLU A 192 1.89 0.38 -8.06
CA GLU A 192 2.27 1.26 -9.17
C GLU A 192 1.31 2.46 -9.35
N HIS A 193 0.03 2.25 -9.03
CA HIS A 193 -1.00 3.27 -9.24
C HIS A 193 -1.17 4.25 -8.08
N VAL A 194 -0.94 3.81 -6.83
CA VAL A 194 -1.31 4.60 -5.66
C VAL A 194 -0.14 5.00 -4.76
N CYS A 195 1.00 4.28 -4.81
CA CYS A 195 2.10 4.53 -3.90
C CYS A 195 3.05 5.61 -4.41
N ASP A 196 3.43 6.53 -3.54
CA ASP A 196 4.49 7.50 -3.80
C ASP A 196 5.87 6.82 -3.78
N ARG A 197 6.02 5.82 -2.91
CA ARG A 197 7.25 5.05 -2.73
C ARG A 197 6.95 3.60 -2.42
N VAL A 198 7.88 2.74 -2.81
CA VAL A 198 7.82 1.29 -2.62
C VAL A 198 9.04 0.82 -1.86
N LEU A 199 8.83 -0.11 -0.95
CA LEU A 199 9.86 -0.86 -0.23
C LEU A 199 9.67 -2.33 -0.57
N ILE A 200 10.73 -2.99 -1.05
CA ILE A 200 10.73 -4.43 -1.27
C ILE A 200 11.49 -5.08 -0.11
N LEU A 201 10.76 -5.89 0.64
CA LEU A 201 11.30 -6.66 1.76
C LEU A 201 11.51 -8.10 1.32
N ASP A 202 12.70 -8.63 1.52
CA ASP A 202 13.00 -10.04 1.31
C ASP A 202 13.86 -10.60 2.44
N HIS A 203 13.52 -11.81 2.90
CA HIS A 203 14.21 -12.49 4.02
C HIS A 203 14.52 -11.58 5.21
N GLY A 204 13.64 -10.66 5.55
CA GLY A 204 13.75 -9.74 6.68
C GLY A 204 14.69 -8.56 6.48
N VAL A 205 15.09 -8.24 5.24
CA VAL A 205 15.87 -7.04 4.90
C VAL A 205 15.16 -6.25 3.79
N VAL A 206 15.36 -4.92 3.74
CA VAL A 206 14.91 -4.10 2.61
C VAL A 206 15.93 -4.25 1.48
N VAL A 207 15.50 -4.82 0.36
CA VAL A 207 16.37 -5.08 -0.81
C VAL A 207 16.26 -4.00 -1.88
N ALA A 208 15.16 -3.26 -1.92
CA ALA A 208 14.99 -2.11 -2.80
C ALA A 208 14.02 -1.09 -2.18
N SER A 209 14.22 0.19 -2.49
CA SER A 209 13.35 1.29 -2.10
C SER A 209 13.45 2.42 -3.13
N GLY A 210 12.31 3.01 -3.50
CA GLY A 210 12.25 4.14 -4.44
C GLY A 210 10.82 4.40 -4.90
N ALA A 211 10.62 5.47 -5.67
CA ALA A 211 9.35 5.65 -6.37
C ALA A 211 9.14 4.52 -7.39
N PRO A 212 7.89 4.07 -7.65
CA PRO A 212 7.63 3.01 -8.64
C PRO A 212 8.34 3.26 -9.98
N ALA A 213 8.30 4.50 -10.46
CA ALA A 213 8.96 4.89 -11.72
C ALA A 213 10.49 4.84 -11.67
N GLU A 214 11.12 4.95 -10.50
CA GLU A 214 12.57 4.87 -10.30
C GLU A 214 13.05 3.41 -10.20
N LEU A 215 12.20 2.55 -9.66
CA LEU A 215 12.50 1.12 -9.54
C LEU A 215 12.44 0.40 -10.90
N THR A 216 11.69 0.95 -11.87
CA THR A 216 11.60 0.44 -13.24
C THR A 216 12.75 0.98 -14.08
N ARG A 217 13.42 0.12 -14.86
CA ARG A 217 14.52 0.52 -15.76
C ARG A 217 14.02 0.76 -17.17
N ALA A 218 14.62 1.72 -17.88
CA ALA A 218 14.43 1.83 -19.31
C ALA A 218 15.02 0.57 -19.97
N ARG A 219 14.23 -0.07 -20.86
CA ARG A 219 14.60 -1.28 -21.62
C ARG A 219 14.91 -0.97 -23.07
N GLY A 220 14.53 0.23 -23.53
CA GLY A 220 14.68 0.62 -24.90
C GLY A 220 13.62 1.60 -25.36
N ILE A 221 13.54 1.78 -26.65
CA ILE A 221 12.54 2.60 -27.33
C ILE A 221 11.82 1.75 -28.36
N GLU A 222 10.48 1.71 -28.27
CA GLU A 222 9.61 1.20 -29.32
C GLU A 222 9.18 2.34 -30.22
N VAL A 223 9.31 2.15 -31.53
CA VAL A 223 8.83 3.09 -32.54
C VAL A 223 7.79 2.39 -33.41
N GLU A 224 6.59 2.94 -33.46
CA GLU A 224 5.54 2.49 -34.38
C GLU A 224 5.70 3.21 -35.72
N LEU A 225 5.91 2.41 -36.77
CA LEU A 225 6.15 2.87 -38.14
C LEU A 225 4.98 2.42 -39.02
N ALA A 226 4.83 3.01 -40.20
CA ALA A 226 3.89 2.52 -41.22
C ALA A 226 4.18 1.07 -41.65
N THR A 227 5.44 0.65 -41.55
CA THR A 227 5.94 -0.69 -41.92
C THR A 227 5.88 -1.70 -40.78
N GLY A 228 5.48 -1.28 -39.55
CA GLY A 228 5.41 -2.11 -38.35
C GLY A 228 6.11 -1.50 -37.15
N ARG A 229 6.34 -2.30 -36.10
CA ARG A 229 7.02 -1.84 -34.89
C ARG A 229 8.49 -2.20 -34.91
N ARG A 230 9.33 -1.28 -34.45
CA ARG A 230 10.77 -1.48 -34.28
C ARG A 230 11.18 -1.16 -32.86
N ILE A 231 11.96 -2.04 -32.23
CA ILE A 231 12.47 -1.87 -30.87
C ILE A 231 13.97 -1.60 -30.95
N PHE A 232 14.41 -0.61 -30.19
CA PHE A 232 15.80 -0.25 -29.99
C PHE A 232 16.15 -0.58 -28.53
N ASP A 233 16.72 -1.76 -28.31
CA ASP A 233 17.10 -2.24 -27.00
C ASP A 233 18.17 -1.31 -26.40
N ASP A 234 18.15 -1.16 -25.08
CA ASP A 234 19.05 -0.32 -24.29
C ASP A 234 19.05 1.19 -24.64
N ALA A 235 18.21 1.63 -25.58
CA ALA A 235 18.06 3.05 -25.90
C ALA A 235 17.33 3.78 -24.78
N THR A 236 17.83 4.97 -24.43
CA THR A 236 17.26 5.83 -23.41
C THR A 236 16.33 6.88 -24.02
N ARG A 237 15.60 7.61 -23.17
CA ARG A 237 14.71 8.70 -23.62
C ARG A 237 15.49 9.75 -24.43
N GLU A 238 16.74 10.00 -24.05
CA GLU A 238 17.65 10.97 -24.69
C GLU A 238 18.05 10.55 -26.11
N ASP A 239 17.99 9.24 -26.42
CA ASP A 239 18.25 8.70 -27.77
C ASP A 239 17.07 8.86 -28.73
N ALA A 240 15.85 9.08 -28.21
CA ALA A 240 14.63 9.13 -29.01
C ALA A 240 14.69 10.15 -30.17
N PRO A 241 15.16 11.42 -29.99
CA PRO A 241 15.24 12.37 -31.09
C PRO A 241 16.17 11.90 -32.22
N ARG A 242 17.31 11.29 -31.87
CA ARG A 242 18.27 10.74 -32.84
C ARG A 242 17.67 9.58 -33.63
N ILE A 243 17.03 8.63 -32.92
CA ILE A 243 16.38 7.47 -33.54
C ILE A 243 15.28 7.90 -34.51
N VAL A 244 14.45 8.88 -34.10
CA VAL A 244 13.38 9.41 -34.95
C VAL A 244 13.97 10.06 -36.20
N ALA A 245 15.01 10.90 -36.05
CA ALA A 245 15.68 11.58 -37.18
C ALA A 245 16.27 10.57 -38.19
N GLU A 246 16.91 9.50 -37.70
CA GLU A 246 17.47 8.45 -38.55
C GLU A 246 16.38 7.71 -39.33
N LEU A 247 15.24 7.38 -38.68
CA LEU A 247 14.12 6.67 -39.31
C LEU A 247 13.44 7.55 -40.38
N VAL A 248 13.21 8.82 -40.08
CA VAL A 248 12.61 9.78 -41.02
C VAL A 248 13.56 10.01 -42.21
N ALA A 249 14.88 10.14 -41.99
CA ALA A 249 15.88 10.26 -43.05
C ALA A 249 15.93 9.01 -43.94
N ALA A 250 15.60 7.82 -43.38
CA ALA A 250 15.46 6.56 -44.12
C ALA A 250 14.13 6.43 -44.88
N GLY A 251 13.26 7.46 -44.83
CA GLY A 251 11.95 7.46 -45.50
C GLY A 251 10.83 6.76 -44.76
N GLU A 252 11.04 6.36 -43.50
CA GLU A 252 10.02 5.74 -42.65
C GLU A 252 9.04 6.79 -42.10
N GLN A 253 7.78 6.43 -42.01
CA GLN A 253 6.76 7.25 -41.35
C GLN A 253 6.61 6.81 -39.89
N VAL A 254 6.96 7.69 -38.97
CA VAL A 254 6.89 7.48 -37.51
C VAL A 254 5.53 7.93 -37.01
N PHE A 255 4.77 7.04 -36.39
CA PHE A 255 3.45 7.31 -35.79
C PHE A 255 3.52 7.52 -34.29
N GLU A 256 4.32 6.71 -33.59
CA GLU A 256 4.45 6.79 -32.15
C GLU A 256 5.86 6.40 -31.70
N VAL A 257 6.31 7.00 -30.63
CA VAL A 257 7.57 6.67 -29.94
C VAL A 257 7.29 6.45 -28.46
N ARG A 258 7.61 5.25 -27.97
CA ARG A 258 7.43 4.88 -26.56
C ARG A 258 8.76 4.46 -25.95
N VAL A 259 9.05 5.00 -24.77
CA VAL A 259 10.14 4.46 -23.95
C VAL A 259 9.62 3.22 -23.24
N LEU A 260 10.20 2.08 -23.59
CA LEU A 260 9.92 0.82 -22.91
C LEU A 260 10.59 0.83 -21.54
N ARG A 261 9.84 0.51 -20.52
CA ARG A 261 10.35 0.33 -19.15
C ARG A 261 10.05 -1.08 -18.68
N SER A 262 10.92 -1.61 -17.83
CA SER A 262 10.59 -2.83 -17.10
C SER A 262 9.34 -2.56 -16.24
N THR A 263 8.53 -3.58 -16.01
CA THR A 263 7.45 -3.49 -15.04
C THR A 263 8.02 -3.58 -13.62
N LEU A 264 7.25 -3.11 -12.63
CA LEU A 264 7.62 -3.32 -11.23
C LEU A 264 7.67 -4.82 -10.89
N GLU A 265 6.86 -5.65 -11.58
CA GLU A 265 6.86 -7.10 -11.44
C GLU A 265 8.20 -7.72 -11.88
N GLU A 266 8.72 -7.32 -13.03
CA GLU A 266 10.03 -7.77 -13.50
C GLU A 266 11.13 -7.35 -12.53
N ARG A 267 11.09 -6.10 -12.06
CA ARG A 267 12.04 -5.61 -11.06
C ARG A 267 11.94 -6.35 -9.74
N TYR A 268 10.71 -6.63 -9.30
CA TYR A 268 10.47 -7.44 -8.11
C TYR A 268 11.09 -8.83 -8.23
N LEU A 269 10.87 -9.51 -9.35
CA LEU A 269 11.46 -10.84 -9.61
C LEU A 269 12.99 -10.80 -9.63
N GLU A 270 13.61 -9.74 -10.17
CA GLU A 270 15.08 -9.59 -10.19
C GLU A 270 15.71 -9.46 -8.78
N VAL A 271 15.01 -8.83 -7.83
CA VAL A 271 15.57 -8.56 -6.49
C VAL A 271 15.19 -9.59 -5.43
N VAL A 272 14.19 -10.42 -5.72
CA VAL A 272 13.66 -11.45 -4.81
C VAL A 272 14.03 -12.87 -5.26
N ALA A 273 14.57 -13.02 -6.49
CA ALA A 273 15.15 -14.27 -6.97
C ALA A 273 16.54 -14.48 -6.36
#